data_cdfe028ae5576cdaa4c382b4f70f9fca
#
_entry.id   cdfe028ae5576cdaa4c382b4f70f9fca
#
_cell.length_a   1.000
_cell.length_b   1.000
_cell.length_c   1.000
_cell.angle_alpha   90.00
_cell.angle_beta   90.00
_cell.angle_gamma   90.00
#
_symmetry.space_group_name_H-M   'P 1'
#
loop_
_entity.id
_entity.type
_entity.pdbx_description
1 polymer ?
#
loop_
_entity_poly.entity_id
_entity_poly.type
_entity_poly.pdbx_seq_one_letter_code
_entity_poly.pdbx_strand_id
1 'polypeptide(L)'
;MIQNNASPTLDVLFRRVLARKPDALALLDPLNKARVTAQPPKRLTFAGADRAISALAAHFIEAGLPNNSVIAVQLPNTVEFVLTVLAAHRAGLVVALFPLLWRQAELTVALNRTGARAIVTSSKIDGVNHADLAMNAAAEAFSIRHVCGFGTDLPEGMASLDLAIENQSSTTRPVVEDGRKAAIISFDVTAEGFRPVPRTHLHLIAGGLALSLESDLPQGTTLTSAFALSSFAGLASSLAVWLLTGGTLALHHPFDSEVMEQQINSNSAIR
;
A
#
# COMPACT_ATOMS: atom_id res chain seq x y z
N MET A 1 -28.87 -13.66 -20.27
CA MET A 1 -27.70 -13.72 -19.37
C MET A 1 -27.22 -12.29 -19.15
N ILE A 2 -27.50 -11.70 -17.98
CA ILE A 2 -26.96 -10.39 -17.61
C ILE A 2 -25.48 -10.66 -17.31
N GLN A 3 -24.59 -10.29 -18.22
CA GLN A 3 -23.16 -10.24 -17.93
C GLN A 3 -22.99 -9.34 -16.70
N ASN A 4 -22.52 -9.94 -15.62
CA ASN A 4 -22.19 -9.20 -14.41
C ASN A 4 -20.99 -8.31 -14.76
N ASN A 5 -21.27 -7.09 -15.21
CA ASN A 5 -20.26 -6.07 -15.59
C ASN A 5 -19.64 -5.49 -14.32
N ALA A 6 -19.06 -6.36 -13.49
CA ALA A 6 -18.31 -5.92 -12.32
C ALA A 6 -17.09 -5.13 -12.78
N SER A 7 -17.02 -3.88 -12.38
CA SER A 7 -15.88 -3.02 -12.68
C SER A 7 -14.64 -3.54 -11.96
N PRO A 8 -13.45 -3.55 -12.59
CA PRO A 8 -12.27 -4.12 -11.97
C PRO A 8 -11.83 -3.33 -10.73
N THR A 9 -11.29 -4.05 -9.75
CA THR A 9 -10.56 -3.48 -8.61
C THR A 9 -9.04 -3.53 -8.87
N LEU A 10 -8.25 -2.87 -8.05
CA LEU A 10 -6.78 -2.93 -8.15
C LEU A 10 -6.26 -4.36 -7.93
N ASP A 11 -6.84 -5.13 -6.98
CA ASP A 11 -6.46 -6.53 -6.76
C ASP A 11 -6.83 -7.42 -7.97
N VAL A 12 -7.94 -7.15 -8.65
CA VAL A 12 -8.29 -7.85 -9.91
C VAL A 12 -7.27 -7.58 -11.00
N LEU A 13 -6.83 -6.33 -11.16
CA LEU A 13 -5.78 -6.00 -12.13
C LEU A 13 -4.46 -6.70 -11.77
N PHE A 14 -4.07 -6.71 -10.50
CA PHE A 14 -2.89 -7.43 -10.02
C PHE A 14 -2.97 -8.93 -10.38
N ARG A 15 -4.07 -9.60 -10.06
CA ARG A 15 -4.28 -11.03 -10.39
C ARG A 15 -4.26 -11.32 -11.89
N ARG A 16 -4.72 -10.39 -12.72
CA ARG A 16 -4.63 -10.53 -14.19
C ARG A 16 -3.18 -10.52 -14.69
N VAL A 17 -2.32 -9.67 -14.10
CA VAL A 17 -0.89 -9.68 -14.43
C VAL A 17 -0.22 -10.93 -13.90
N LEU A 18 -0.46 -11.29 -12.64
CA LEU A 18 0.03 -12.52 -12.01
C LEU A 18 -0.25 -13.77 -12.86
N ALA A 19 -1.48 -13.92 -13.34
CA ALA A 19 -1.87 -15.07 -14.16
C ALA A 19 -1.09 -15.19 -15.48
N ARG A 20 -0.58 -14.07 -16.00
CA ARG A 20 0.18 -14.03 -17.27
C ARG A 20 1.69 -14.10 -17.07
N LYS A 21 2.19 -13.52 -15.96
CA LYS A 21 3.63 -13.32 -15.72
C LYS A 21 4.00 -13.57 -14.25
N PRO A 22 3.78 -14.77 -13.68
CA PRO A 22 3.99 -15.03 -12.25
C PRO A 22 5.45 -14.80 -11.81
N ASP A 23 6.41 -15.16 -12.67
CA ASP A 23 7.83 -15.13 -12.34
C ASP A 23 8.52 -13.81 -12.75
N ALA A 24 7.78 -12.91 -13.42
CA ALA A 24 8.33 -11.59 -13.77
C ALA A 24 8.53 -10.74 -12.51
N LEU A 25 9.55 -9.89 -12.54
CA LEU A 25 9.82 -8.93 -11.46
C LEU A 25 8.67 -7.93 -11.37
N ALA A 26 8.12 -7.79 -10.16
CA ALA A 26 6.95 -6.96 -9.89
C ALA A 26 7.29 -5.70 -9.10
N LEU A 27 8.00 -5.87 -7.98
CA LEU A 27 8.27 -4.80 -7.02
C LEU A 27 9.74 -4.76 -6.65
N LEU A 28 10.27 -3.54 -6.55
CA LEU A 28 11.61 -3.24 -6.09
C LEU A 28 11.58 -2.17 -5.00
N ASP A 29 12.26 -2.43 -3.90
CA ASP A 29 12.50 -1.43 -2.85
C ASP A 29 13.53 -0.38 -3.27
N PRO A 30 13.54 0.78 -2.59
CA PRO A 30 14.63 1.74 -2.67
C PRO A 30 15.98 1.09 -2.31
N LEU A 31 17.05 1.42 -3.02
CA LEU A 31 18.39 0.88 -2.74
C LEU A 31 18.88 1.25 -1.32
N ASN A 32 18.43 2.40 -0.81
CA ASN A 32 18.76 2.92 0.52
C ASN A 32 17.75 2.52 1.62
N LYS A 33 16.85 1.55 1.38
CA LYS A 33 15.80 1.15 2.33
C LYS A 33 16.31 0.87 3.74
N ALA A 34 17.50 0.25 3.86
CA ALA A 34 18.07 -0.05 5.18
C ALA A 34 18.29 1.22 6.03
N ARG A 35 18.56 2.36 5.42
CA ARG A 35 18.66 3.66 6.10
C ARG A 35 17.28 4.19 6.52
N VAL A 36 16.24 3.87 5.75
CA VAL A 36 14.87 4.36 5.96
C VAL A 36 14.15 3.58 7.06
N THR A 37 14.15 2.25 6.96
CA THR A 37 13.34 1.38 7.83
C THR A 37 14.16 0.35 8.62
N ALA A 38 15.49 0.42 8.56
CA ALA A 38 16.43 -0.58 9.10
C ALA A 38 16.23 -2.00 8.53
N GLN A 39 15.46 -2.14 7.43
CA GLN A 39 15.20 -3.41 6.75
C GLN A 39 15.94 -3.49 5.42
N PRO A 40 16.43 -4.68 4.99
CA PRO A 40 17.07 -4.82 3.71
C PRO A 40 16.09 -4.59 2.55
N PRO A 41 16.57 -4.08 1.40
CA PRO A 41 15.74 -3.95 0.20
C PRO A 41 15.21 -5.30 -0.28
N LYS A 42 13.93 -5.34 -0.63
CA LYS A 42 13.26 -6.53 -1.20
C LYS A 42 13.11 -6.40 -2.71
N ARG A 43 13.16 -7.54 -3.38
CA ARG A 43 12.86 -7.70 -4.81
C ARG A 43 11.85 -8.84 -4.91
N LEU A 44 10.67 -8.57 -5.44
CA LEU A 44 9.60 -9.57 -5.52
C LEU A 44 9.13 -9.78 -6.96
N THR A 45 8.93 -11.04 -7.33
CA THR A 45 8.15 -11.40 -8.51
C THR A 45 6.66 -11.22 -8.22
N PHE A 46 5.80 -11.26 -9.26
CA PHE A 46 4.36 -11.23 -9.06
C PHE A 46 3.89 -12.38 -8.16
N ALA A 47 4.43 -13.60 -8.34
CA ALA A 47 4.12 -14.74 -7.48
C ALA A 47 4.61 -14.54 -6.03
N GLY A 48 5.79 -13.95 -5.84
CA GLY A 48 6.31 -13.59 -4.51
C GLY A 48 5.45 -12.55 -3.81
N ALA A 49 5.06 -11.51 -4.54
CA ALA A 49 4.16 -10.48 -4.03
C ALA A 49 2.77 -11.05 -3.70
N ASP A 50 2.22 -11.94 -4.53
CA ASP A 50 0.92 -12.56 -4.30
C ASP A 50 0.88 -13.39 -3.01
N ARG A 51 1.93 -14.16 -2.73
CA ARG A 51 2.03 -14.91 -1.46
C ARG A 51 2.00 -13.98 -0.26
N ALA A 52 2.79 -12.89 -0.29
CA ALA A 52 2.81 -11.92 0.80
C ALA A 52 1.48 -11.17 0.94
N ILE A 53 0.86 -10.75 -0.16
CA ILE A 53 -0.46 -10.11 -0.18
C ILE A 53 -1.52 -11.06 0.40
N SER A 54 -1.49 -12.35 0.03
CA SER A 54 -2.44 -13.35 0.54
C SER A 54 -2.29 -13.56 2.04
N ALA A 55 -1.05 -13.67 2.53
CA ALA A 55 -0.76 -13.85 3.96
C ALA A 55 -1.21 -12.63 4.79
N LEU A 56 -0.93 -11.42 4.32
CA LEU A 56 -1.40 -10.18 4.98
C LEU A 56 -2.92 -10.06 4.94
N ALA A 57 -3.57 -10.40 3.83
CA ALA A 57 -5.03 -10.40 3.73
C ALA A 57 -5.66 -11.40 4.70
N ALA A 58 -5.09 -12.60 4.81
CA ALA A 58 -5.52 -13.60 5.79
C ALA A 58 -5.38 -13.08 7.22
N HIS A 59 -4.25 -12.46 7.56
CA HIS A 59 -4.04 -11.84 8.86
C HIS A 59 -5.13 -10.80 9.19
N PHE A 60 -5.47 -9.91 8.26
CA PHE A 60 -6.53 -8.91 8.49
C PHE A 60 -7.91 -9.53 8.66
N ILE A 61 -8.20 -10.63 7.96
CA ILE A 61 -9.46 -11.38 8.08
C ILE A 61 -9.52 -12.09 9.43
N GLU A 62 -8.46 -12.76 9.85
CA GLU A 62 -8.34 -13.49 11.11
C GLU A 62 -8.36 -12.55 12.33
N ALA A 63 -7.84 -11.33 12.19
CA ALA A 63 -7.99 -10.27 13.16
C ALA A 63 -9.46 -9.77 13.31
N GLY A 64 -10.40 -10.31 12.54
CA GLY A 64 -11.83 -9.98 12.65
C GLY A 64 -12.19 -8.62 12.06
N LEU A 65 -11.37 -8.02 11.19
CA LEU A 65 -11.70 -6.76 10.54
C LEU A 65 -12.92 -6.91 9.62
N PRO A 66 -14.02 -6.19 9.86
CA PRO A 66 -15.22 -6.31 9.05
C PRO A 66 -14.99 -5.84 7.60
N ASN A 67 -15.73 -6.43 6.66
CA ASN A 67 -15.73 -5.98 5.27
C ASN A 67 -16.14 -4.49 5.17
N ASN A 68 -15.50 -3.73 4.29
CA ASN A 68 -15.62 -2.28 4.11
C ASN A 68 -15.17 -1.43 5.33
N SER A 69 -14.56 -2.01 6.37
CA SER A 69 -13.95 -1.21 7.43
C SER A 69 -12.66 -0.54 6.95
N VAL A 70 -12.27 0.53 7.64
CA VAL A 70 -11.10 1.32 7.28
C VAL A 70 -9.87 0.80 8.03
N ILE A 71 -8.77 0.64 7.31
CA ILE A 71 -7.42 0.44 7.84
C ILE A 71 -6.54 1.64 7.48
N ALA A 72 -5.93 2.26 8.49
CA ALA A 72 -4.98 3.36 8.28
C ALA A 72 -3.59 2.81 7.92
N VAL A 73 -2.92 3.43 6.96
CA VAL A 73 -1.56 3.02 6.52
C VAL A 73 -0.65 4.23 6.52
N GLN A 74 0.40 4.17 7.35
CA GLN A 74 1.48 5.15 7.43
C GLN A 74 2.82 4.45 7.15
N LEU A 75 3.12 4.23 5.89
CA LEU A 75 4.32 3.55 5.42
C LEU A 75 5.05 4.39 4.36
N PRO A 76 6.38 4.31 4.26
CA PRO A 76 7.13 4.96 3.19
C PRO A 76 6.89 4.25 1.85
N ASN A 77 7.44 4.81 0.76
CA ASN A 77 7.40 4.18 -0.56
C ASN A 77 8.32 2.94 -0.58
N THR A 78 7.86 1.86 0.01
CA THR A 78 8.52 0.55 0.04
C THR A 78 7.57 -0.55 -0.40
N VAL A 79 8.11 -1.72 -0.63
CA VAL A 79 7.34 -2.91 -1.01
C VAL A 79 6.22 -3.18 -0.01
N GLU A 80 6.47 -2.99 1.29
CA GLU A 80 5.47 -3.19 2.34
C GLU A 80 4.23 -2.32 2.17
N PHE A 81 4.38 -1.08 1.67
CA PHE A 81 3.23 -0.21 1.38
C PHE A 81 2.32 -0.84 0.33
N VAL A 82 2.91 -1.26 -0.80
CA VAL A 82 2.15 -1.85 -1.93
C VAL A 82 1.47 -3.15 -1.52
N LEU A 83 2.21 -4.03 -0.80
CA LEU A 83 1.67 -5.28 -0.28
C LEU A 83 0.49 -5.03 0.67
N THR A 84 0.61 -4.07 1.59
CA THR A 84 -0.44 -3.73 2.56
C THR A 84 -1.70 -3.20 1.87
N VAL A 85 -1.55 -2.29 0.90
CA VAL A 85 -2.69 -1.74 0.15
C VAL A 85 -3.44 -2.84 -0.62
N LEU A 86 -2.72 -3.70 -1.35
CA LEU A 86 -3.34 -4.79 -2.11
C LEU A 86 -3.93 -5.86 -1.19
N ALA A 87 -3.29 -6.17 -0.06
CA ALA A 87 -3.79 -7.09 0.95
C ALA A 87 -5.08 -6.57 1.61
N ALA A 88 -5.12 -5.29 1.96
CA ALA A 88 -6.32 -4.67 2.50
C ALA A 88 -7.48 -4.75 1.49
N HIS A 89 -7.25 -4.45 0.21
CA HIS A 89 -8.26 -4.59 -0.84
C HIS A 89 -8.70 -6.04 -1.00
N ARG A 90 -7.78 -7.01 -0.96
CA ARG A 90 -8.07 -8.46 -1.00
C ARG A 90 -8.90 -8.92 0.19
N ALA A 91 -8.68 -8.34 1.37
CA ALA A 91 -9.48 -8.55 2.58
C ALA A 91 -10.80 -7.78 2.59
N GLY A 92 -11.11 -7.00 1.55
CA GLY A 92 -12.34 -6.23 1.44
C GLY A 92 -12.36 -4.95 2.29
N LEU A 93 -11.18 -4.40 2.62
CA LEU A 93 -11.02 -3.21 3.45
C LEU A 93 -10.81 -1.94 2.60
N VAL A 94 -11.02 -0.77 3.21
CA VAL A 94 -10.72 0.54 2.65
C VAL A 94 -9.45 1.09 3.30
N VAL A 95 -8.51 1.61 2.52
CA VAL A 95 -7.23 2.09 3.03
C VAL A 95 -7.24 3.61 3.22
N ALA A 96 -7.07 4.08 4.45
CA ALA A 96 -6.82 5.49 4.74
C ALA A 96 -5.31 5.78 4.67
N LEU A 97 -4.92 6.68 3.78
CA LEU A 97 -3.52 6.97 3.46
C LEU A 97 -2.99 8.08 4.35
N PHE A 98 -2.12 7.75 5.30
CA PHE A 98 -1.57 8.72 6.25
C PHE A 98 -0.18 9.21 5.81
N PRO A 99 0.01 10.54 5.66
CA PRO A 99 1.32 11.12 5.38
C PRO A 99 2.35 10.80 6.46
N LEU A 100 3.59 10.55 6.06
CA LEU A 100 4.69 10.25 6.99
C LEU A 100 5.05 11.40 7.93
N LEU A 101 4.73 12.63 7.54
CA LEU A 101 4.98 13.82 8.36
C LEU A 101 4.02 13.97 9.54
N TRP A 102 2.90 13.24 9.53
CA TRP A 102 1.94 13.27 10.64
C TRP A 102 2.54 12.62 11.89
N ARG A 103 2.25 13.25 13.03
CA ARG A 103 2.64 12.80 14.36
C ARG A 103 1.41 12.42 15.16
N GLN A 104 1.57 12.13 16.44
CA GLN A 104 0.48 11.60 17.29
C GLN A 104 -0.82 12.40 17.17
N ALA A 105 -0.75 13.74 17.25
CA ALA A 105 -1.95 14.59 17.20
C ALA A 105 -2.73 14.44 15.88
N GLU A 106 -2.04 14.53 14.74
CA GLU A 106 -2.64 14.37 13.42
C GLU A 106 -3.18 12.93 13.22
N LEU A 107 -2.40 11.93 13.67
CA LEU A 107 -2.82 10.53 13.60
C LEU A 107 -4.10 10.30 14.39
N THR A 108 -4.17 10.77 15.65
CA THR A 108 -5.35 10.64 16.52
C THR A 108 -6.59 11.27 15.87
N VAL A 109 -6.46 12.49 15.34
CA VAL A 109 -7.56 13.17 14.64
C VAL A 109 -8.01 12.39 13.41
N ALA A 110 -7.08 11.93 12.58
CA ALA A 110 -7.38 11.22 11.35
C ALA A 110 -7.99 9.83 11.62
N LEU A 111 -7.50 9.10 12.61
CA LEU A 111 -8.05 7.81 13.04
C LEU A 111 -9.51 7.96 13.49
N ASN A 112 -9.79 8.96 14.34
CA ASN A 112 -11.14 9.21 14.82
C ASN A 112 -12.08 9.67 13.69
N ARG A 113 -11.62 10.54 12.76
CA ARG A 113 -12.44 11.02 11.63
C ARG A 113 -12.77 9.93 10.62
N THR A 114 -11.87 8.96 10.42
CA THR A 114 -12.08 7.86 9.47
C THR A 114 -12.78 6.65 10.09
N GLY A 115 -12.83 6.57 11.42
CA GLY A 115 -13.31 5.39 12.13
C GLY A 115 -12.46 4.16 11.85
N ALA A 116 -11.15 4.35 11.61
CA ALA A 116 -10.23 3.26 11.29
C ALA A 116 -10.24 2.19 12.40
N ARG A 117 -10.26 0.92 11.98
CA ARG A 117 -10.25 -0.24 12.88
C ARG A 117 -8.85 -0.77 13.15
N ALA A 118 -7.93 -0.51 12.24
CA ALA A 118 -6.52 -0.86 12.39
C ALA A 118 -5.62 0.25 11.86
N ILE A 119 -4.38 0.28 12.35
CA ILE A 119 -3.31 1.11 11.79
C ILE A 119 -2.11 0.23 11.49
N VAL A 120 -1.48 0.46 10.32
CA VAL A 120 -0.25 -0.21 9.87
C VAL A 120 0.85 0.82 9.69
N THR A 121 2.02 0.52 10.26
CA THR A 121 3.23 1.33 10.10
C THR A 121 4.50 0.46 10.08
N SER A 122 5.68 1.06 10.12
CA SER A 122 6.94 0.38 10.41
C SER A 122 7.45 0.76 11.81
N SER A 123 8.34 -0.05 12.40
CA SER A 123 8.94 0.24 13.70
C SER A 123 9.60 1.62 13.69
N LYS A 124 10.45 1.87 12.69
CA LYS A 124 11.12 3.17 12.47
C LYS A 124 11.02 3.57 11.02
N ILE A 125 10.91 4.89 10.76
CA ILE A 125 10.97 5.48 9.43
C ILE A 125 11.80 6.76 9.53
N ASP A 126 12.90 6.85 8.77
CA ASP A 126 13.82 8.00 8.75
C ASP A 126 14.27 8.45 10.16
N GLY A 127 14.58 7.47 11.03
CA GLY A 127 15.01 7.70 12.40
C GLY A 127 13.89 8.01 13.40
N VAL A 128 12.66 8.19 12.95
CA VAL A 128 11.48 8.40 13.82
C VAL A 128 10.87 7.08 14.22
N ASN A 129 10.55 6.89 15.50
CA ASN A 129 9.83 5.72 16.00
C ASN A 129 8.34 5.83 15.68
N HIS A 130 7.94 5.30 14.52
CA HIS A 130 6.55 5.33 14.07
C HIS A 130 5.67 4.32 14.79
N ALA A 131 6.25 3.24 15.32
CA ALA A 131 5.51 2.27 16.12
C ALA A 131 4.95 2.91 17.39
N ASP A 132 5.77 3.66 18.14
CA ASP A 132 5.30 4.36 19.35
C ASP A 132 4.28 5.44 19.02
N LEU A 133 4.47 6.19 17.91
CA LEU A 133 3.48 7.17 17.46
C LEU A 133 2.12 6.52 17.17
N ALA A 134 2.13 5.37 16.49
CA ALA A 134 0.91 4.63 16.18
C ALA A 134 0.23 4.07 17.45
N MET A 135 1.01 3.50 18.38
CA MET A 135 0.48 2.99 19.64
C MET A 135 -0.15 4.09 20.49
N ASN A 136 0.52 5.25 20.61
CA ASN A 136 0.01 6.39 21.37
C ASN A 136 -1.27 6.97 20.73
N ALA A 137 -1.28 7.13 19.40
CA ALA A 137 -2.47 7.60 18.68
C ALA A 137 -3.64 6.61 18.79
N ALA A 138 -3.35 5.31 18.75
CA ALA A 138 -4.33 4.25 18.89
C ALA A 138 -4.99 4.24 20.29
N ALA A 139 -4.23 4.55 21.34
CA ALA A 139 -4.75 4.64 22.70
C ALA A 139 -5.80 5.76 22.86
N GLU A 140 -5.73 6.81 22.04
CA GLU A 140 -6.66 7.95 22.02
C GLU A 140 -7.77 7.79 20.95
N ALA A 141 -7.73 6.72 20.13
CA ALA A 141 -8.66 6.51 19.03
C ALA A 141 -9.67 5.39 19.37
N PHE A 142 -10.93 5.75 19.62
CA PHE A 142 -11.97 4.82 20.10
C PHE A 142 -12.29 3.67 19.14
N SER A 143 -12.05 3.83 17.83
CA SER A 143 -12.38 2.83 16.81
C SER A 143 -11.29 1.78 16.62
N ILE A 144 -10.04 2.08 16.96
CA ILE A 144 -8.89 1.18 16.74
C ILE A 144 -9.03 -0.09 17.59
N ARG A 145 -8.72 -1.23 16.97
CA ARG A 145 -8.69 -2.55 17.62
C ARG A 145 -7.34 -3.26 17.39
N HIS A 146 -6.63 -2.90 16.32
CA HIS A 146 -5.37 -3.53 15.95
C HIS A 146 -4.34 -2.48 15.57
N VAL A 147 -3.13 -2.63 16.11
CA VAL A 147 -1.94 -1.89 15.70
C VAL A 147 -0.98 -2.91 15.13
N CYS A 148 -0.58 -2.74 13.87
CA CYS A 148 0.26 -3.70 13.15
C CYS A 148 1.51 -2.98 12.62
N GLY A 149 2.62 -3.70 12.53
CA GLY A 149 3.87 -3.11 12.07
C GLY A 149 4.79 -4.06 11.32
N PHE A 150 5.67 -3.44 10.53
CA PHE A 150 6.81 -4.07 9.92
C PHE A 150 8.10 -3.70 10.66
N GLY A 151 9.07 -4.60 10.63
CA GLY A 151 10.39 -4.39 11.20
C GLY A 151 10.60 -5.08 12.53
N THR A 152 11.81 -4.91 13.07
CA THR A 152 12.21 -5.40 14.39
C THR A 152 11.83 -4.39 15.47
N ASP A 153 11.90 -4.80 16.72
CA ASP A 153 11.69 -3.95 17.91
C ASP A 153 10.28 -3.30 17.92
N LEU A 154 9.26 -4.07 17.56
CA LEU A 154 7.88 -3.64 17.68
C LEU A 154 7.46 -3.61 19.16
N PRO A 155 6.71 -2.58 19.61
CA PRO A 155 6.18 -2.51 20.97
C PRO A 155 5.28 -3.70 21.29
N GLU A 156 5.20 -4.05 22.57
CA GLU A 156 4.24 -5.06 23.06
C GLU A 156 2.80 -4.66 22.68
N GLY A 157 2.02 -5.63 22.22
CA GLY A 157 0.67 -5.42 21.73
C GLY A 157 0.56 -5.01 20.27
N MET A 158 1.68 -4.75 19.58
CA MET A 158 1.70 -4.49 18.14
C MET A 158 1.91 -5.81 17.37
N ALA A 159 1.02 -6.13 16.44
CA ALA A 159 1.12 -7.34 15.64
C ALA A 159 2.20 -7.21 14.55
N SER A 160 3.09 -8.20 14.45
CA SER A 160 4.12 -8.25 13.40
C SER A 160 3.55 -8.74 12.08
N LEU A 161 3.64 -7.90 11.05
CA LEU A 161 3.25 -8.25 9.69
C LEU A 161 4.33 -9.05 8.94
N ASP A 162 5.59 -8.94 9.34
CA ASP A 162 6.66 -9.80 8.81
C ASP A 162 6.41 -11.26 9.21
N LEU A 163 6.06 -11.52 10.48
CA LEU A 163 5.67 -12.86 10.95
C LEU A 163 4.39 -13.36 10.26
N ALA A 164 3.43 -12.48 9.99
CA ALA A 164 2.22 -12.86 9.24
C ALA A 164 2.56 -13.34 7.82
N ILE A 165 3.51 -12.68 7.14
CA ILE A 165 4.00 -13.11 5.82
C ILE A 165 4.74 -14.44 5.91
N GLU A 166 5.58 -14.64 6.92
CA GLU A 166 6.34 -15.88 7.12
C GLU A 166 5.43 -17.07 7.39
N ASN A 167 4.37 -16.89 8.18
CA ASN A 167 3.41 -17.93 8.53
C ASN A 167 2.49 -18.36 7.37
N GLN A 168 2.43 -17.59 6.29
CA GLN A 168 1.70 -17.88 5.06
C GLN A 168 0.26 -18.38 5.27
N SER A 169 -0.51 -17.73 6.17
CA SER A 169 -1.93 -18.02 6.34
C SER A 169 -2.69 -17.89 5.02
N SER A 170 -3.70 -18.73 4.81
CA SER A 170 -4.45 -18.82 3.55
C SER A 170 -5.94 -18.50 3.65
N THR A 171 -6.35 -17.87 4.74
CA THR A 171 -7.76 -17.48 4.92
C THR A 171 -8.16 -16.45 3.87
N THR A 172 -9.27 -16.71 3.18
CA THR A 172 -9.77 -15.84 2.11
C THR A 172 -11.22 -15.46 2.33
N ARG A 173 -11.62 -14.29 1.83
CA ARG A 173 -13.02 -13.89 1.68
C ARG A 173 -13.43 -13.92 0.22
N PRO A 174 -14.70 -14.18 -0.09
CA PRO A 174 -15.23 -13.95 -1.43
C PRO A 174 -15.02 -12.49 -1.81
N VAL A 175 -14.30 -12.22 -2.87
CA VAL A 175 -14.04 -10.86 -3.35
C VAL A 175 -15.28 -10.36 -4.07
N VAL A 176 -15.92 -9.32 -3.57
CA VAL A 176 -16.92 -8.57 -4.33
C VAL A 176 -16.16 -7.64 -5.28
N GLU A 177 -16.09 -8.04 -6.54
CA GLU A 177 -15.41 -7.29 -7.60
C GLU A 177 -16.27 -6.10 -8.05
N ASP A 178 -16.33 -5.04 -7.27
CA ASP A 178 -16.99 -3.78 -7.66
C ASP A 178 -16.04 -2.60 -7.50
N GLY A 179 -15.44 -2.19 -8.60
CA GLY A 179 -14.52 -1.06 -8.67
C GLY A 179 -15.13 0.31 -8.30
N ARG A 180 -16.46 0.40 -8.15
CA ARG A 180 -17.16 1.61 -7.69
C ARG A 180 -17.13 1.78 -6.18
N LYS A 181 -16.74 0.73 -5.44
CA LYS A 181 -16.55 0.83 -3.99
C LYS A 181 -15.35 1.70 -3.65
N ALA A 182 -15.38 2.31 -2.47
CA ALA A 182 -14.24 3.03 -1.94
C ALA A 182 -13.03 2.09 -1.82
N ALA A 183 -11.91 2.51 -2.37
CA ALA A 183 -10.62 1.82 -2.28
C ALA A 183 -9.73 2.47 -1.24
N ILE A 184 -9.68 3.80 -1.28
CA ILE A 184 -8.84 4.60 -0.40
C ILE A 184 -9.58 5.80 0.16
N ILE A 185 -9.04 6.34 1.26
CA ILE A 185 -9.36 7.66 1.80
C ILE A 185 -8.07 8.47 1.74
N SER A 186 -8.06 9.52 0.91
CA SER A 186 -7.04 10.56 0.93
C SER A 186 -7.49 11.73 1.80
N PHE A 187 -6.62 12.70 2.05
CA PHE A 187 -6.96 13.84 2.89
C PHE A 187 -6.67 15.14 2.16
N ASP A 188 -7.65 16.04 2.15
CA ASP A 188 -7.45 17.42 1.78
C ASP A 188 -7.10 18.22 3.05
N VAL A 189 -6.08 19.08 2.96
CA VAL A 189 -5.74 20.02 4.04
C VAL A 189 -6.52 21.30 3.81
N THR A 190 -7.33 21.68 4.80
CA THR A 190 -8.15 22.89 4.78
C THR A 190 -7.82 23.79 5.98
N ALA A 191 -8.37 24.99 6.03
CA ALA A 191 -8.21 25.89 7.17
C ALA A 191 -8.81 25.28 8.48
N GLU A 192 -9.81 24.40 8.35
CA GLU A 192 -10.46 23.70 9.46
C GLU A 192 -9.78 22.36 9.79
N GLY A 193 -8.63 22.06 9.17
CA GLY A 193 -7.86 20.82 9.36
C GLY A 193 -8.02 19.80 8.23
N PHE A 194 -7.86 18.53 8.52
CA PHE A 194 -7.88 17.47 7.52
C PHE A 194 -9.31 17.03 7.20
N ARG A 195 -9.65 16.97 5.91
CA ARG A 195 -10.91 16.42 5.44
C ARG A 195 -10.68 15.11 4.72
N PRO A 196 -11.24 13.97 5.21
CA PRO A 196 -11.13 12.69 4.52
C PRO A 196 -11.94 12.71 3.21
N VAL A 197 -11.34 12.23 2.12
CA VAL A 197 -11.93 12.18 0.77
C VAL A 197 -11.87 10.75 0.25
N PRO A 198 -12.98 10.02 0.22
CA PRO A 198 -13.00 8.65 -0.31
C PRO A 198 -12.82 8.67 -1.84
N ARG A 199 -12.03 7.71 -2.33
CA ARG A 199 -11.79 7.48 -3.76
C ARG A 199 -12.07 6.01 -4.07
N THR A 200 -12.70 5.75 -5.19
CA THR A 200 -13.01 4.40 -5.63
C THR A 200 -11.82 3.77 -6.37
N HIS A 201 -11.83 2.45 -6.56
CA HIS A 201 -10.88 1.79 -7.45
C HIS A 201 -10.93 2.37 -8.86
N LEU A 202 -12.13 2.68 -9.37
CA LEU A 202 -12.28 3.29 -10.70
C LEU A 202 -11.63 4.67 -10.81
N HIS A 203 -11.67 5.50 -9.77
CA HIS A 203 -10.96 6.78 -9.78
C HIS A 203 -9.45 6.60 -9.95
N LEU A 204 -8.86 5.61 -9.23
CA LEU A 204 -7.43 5.30 -9.34
C LEU A 204 -7.09 4.73 -10.72
N ILE A 205 -7.89 3.78 -11.20
CA ILE A 205 -7.69 3.13 -12.50
C ILE A 205 -7.84 4.14 -13.64
N ALA A 206 -8.84 5.01 -13.60
CA ALA A 206 -9.05 6.05 -14.61
C ALA A 206 -7.89 7.06 -14.64
N GLY A 207 -7.40 7.48 -13.46
CA GLY A 207 -6.21 8.35 -13.35
C GLY A 207 -4.96 7.69 -13.93
N GLY A 208 -4.70 6.43 -13.59
CA GLY A 208 -3.58 5.68 -14.13
C GLY A 208 -3.70 5.42 -15.64
N LEU A 209 -4.90 5.14 -16.13
CA LEU A 209 -5.16 4.93 -17.55
C LEU A 209 -4.92 6.21 -18.37
N ALA A 210 -5.42 7.36 -17.89
CA ALA A 210 -5.18 8.64 -18.52
C ALA A 210 -3.67 8.93 -18.65
N LEU A 211 -2.92 8.76 -17.57
CA LEU A 211 -1.45 8.93 -17.60
C LEU A 211 -0.76 7.94 -18.54
N SER A 212 -1.17 6.68 -18.55
CA SER A 212 -0.58 5.67 -19.44
C SER A 212 -0.80 5.99 -20.92
N LEU A 213 -1.98 6.52 -21.27
CA LEU A 213 -2.33 6.91 -22.63
C LEU A 213 -1.57 8.18 -23.06
N GLU A 214 -1.55 9.21 -22.21
CA GLU A 214 -0.86 10.48 -22.51
C GLU A 214 0.67 10.30 -22.62
N SER A 215 1.24 9.34 -21.87
CA SER A 215 2.68 9.07 -21.88
C SER A 215 3.07 7.96 -22.85
N ASP A 216 2.14 7.38 -23.59
CA ASP A 216 2.35 6.25 -24.52
C ASP A 216 3.21 5.12 -23.92
N LEU A 217 2.87 4.72 -22.69
CA LEU A 217 3.69 3.76 -21.93
C LEU A 217 3.55 2.34 -22.47
N PRO A 218 4.66 1.71 -22.88
CA PRO A 218 4.64 0.33 -23.34
C PRO A 218 4.24 -0.67 -22.25
N GLN A 219 3.65 -1.79 -22.66
CA GLN A 219 3.42 -2.91 -21.77
C GLN A 219 4.75 -3.45 -21.22
N GLY A 220 4.79 -3.75 -19.93
CA GLY A 220 5.99 -4.25 -19.27
C GLY A 220 7.00 -3.17 -18.85
N THR A 221 6.63 -1.88 -18.96
CA THR A 221 7.50 -0.75 -18.57
C THR A 221 7.91 -0.85 -17.08
N THR A 222 9.19 -0.62 -16.81
CA THR A 222 9.67 -0.39 -15.44
C THR A 222 9.39 1.07 -15.06
N LEU A 223 8.61 1.25 -14.01
CA LEU A 223 8.25 2.55 -13.45
C LEU A 223 9.09 2.81 -12.21
N THR A 224 9.85 3.90 -12.17
CA THR A 224 10.50 4.36 -10.93
C THR A 224 9.66 5.50 -10.34
N SER A 225 9.18 5.34 -9.11
CA SER A 225 8.28 6.28 -8.45
C SER A 225 8.87 6.87 -7.19
N ALA A 226 9.03 8.21 -7.18
CA ALA A 226 9.37 9.01 -6.01
C ALA A 226 8.17 9.81 -5.45
N PHE A 227 7.00 9.74 -6.09
CA PHE A 227 5.79 10.39 -5.57
C PHE A 227 5.30 9.68 -4.31
N ALA A 228 4.85 10.46 -3.32
CA ALA A 228 4.28 9.91 -2.10
C ALA A 228 3.05 9.04 -2.41
N LEU A 229 3.19 7.72 -2.19
CA LEU A 229 2.09 6.76 -2.37
C LEU A 229 0.94 6.99 -1.38
N SER A 230 1.17 7.77 -0.31
CA SER A 230 0.13 8.23 0.60
C SER A 230 -0.80 9.30 0.01
N SER A 231 -0.70 9.60 -1.29
CA SER A 231 -1.57 10.53 -2.01
C SER A 231 -2.33 9.84 -3.13
N PHE A 232 -3.48 10.41 -3.53
CA PHE A 232 -4.23 9.93 -4.69
C PHE A 232 -3.38 9.98 -5.96
N ALA A 233 -2.67 11.10 -6.18
CA ALA A 233 -1.82 11.27 -7.36
C ALA A 233 -0.69 10.23 -7.41
N GLY A 234 -0.02 9.99 -6.27
CA GLY A 234 1.03 8.98 -6.17
C GLY A 234 0.53 7.57 -6.45
N LEU A 235 -0.63 7.18 -5.92
CA LEU A 235 -1.22 5.87 -6.22
C LEU A 235 -1.68 5.75 -7.67
N ALA A 236 -2.32 6.77 -8.22
CA ALA A 236 -2.79 6.73 -9.61
C ALA A 236 -1.60 6.66 -10.60
N SER A 237 -0.57 7.51 -10.40
CA SER A 237 0.59 7.56 -11.30
C SER A 237 1.58 6.39 -11.13
N SER A 238 1.55 5.69 -10.01
CA SER A 238 2.47 4.60 -9.75
C SER A 238 1.75 3.25 -9.70
N LEU A 239 0.94 3.00 -8.67
CA LEU A 239 0.30 1.70 -8.46
C LEU A 239 -0.67 1.34 -9.59
N ALA A 240 -1.56 2.26 -9.99
CA ALA A 240 -2.53 1.96 -11.04
C ALA A 240 -1.85 1.83 -12.41
N VAL A 241 -0.89 2.70 -12.75
CA VAL A 241 -0.11 2.60 -14.00
C VAL A 241 0.66 1.29 -14.06
N TRP A 242 1.34 0.91 -12.97
CA TRP A 242 2.05 -0.38 -12.88
C TRP A 242 1.12 -1.58 -13.15
N LEU A 243 -0.06 -1.60 -12.53
CA LEU A 243 -1.03 -2.68 -12.73
C LEU A 243 -1.62 -2.72 -14.14
N LEU A 244 -1.73 -1.57 -14.80
CA LEU A 244 -2.23 -1.46 -16.17
C LEU A 244 -1.16 -1.88 -17.21
N THR A 245 0.12 -1.52 -16.98
CA THR A 245 1.22 -1.88 -17.86
C THR A 245 1.78 -3.28 -17.62
N GLY A 246 1.62 -3.81 -16.40
CA GLY A 246 2.11 -5.14 -16.03
C GLY A 246 3.63 -5.27 -16.08
N GLY A 247 4.33 -4.19 -15.78
CA GLY A 247 5.79 -4.12 -15.69
C GLY A 247 6.31 -4.24 -14.25
N THR A 248 7.41 -3.55 -13.97
CA THR A 248 8.03 -3.49 -12.63
C THR A 248 7.78 -2.13 -12.00
N LEU A 249 7.39 -2.09 -10.73
CA LEU A 249 7.33 -0.87 -9.94
C LEU A 249 8.56 -0.79 -9.03
N ALA A 250 9.46 0.13 -9.32
CA ALA A 250 10.62 0.47 -8.51
C ALA A 250 10.27 1.68 -7.63
N LEU A 251 10.31 1.47 -6.32
CA LEU A 251 9.94 2.46 -5.33
C LEU A 251 11.16 3.28 -4.91
N HIS A 252 10.95 4.57 -4.63
CA HIS A 252 12.01 5.48 -4.19
C HIS A 252 11.56 6.30 -2.99
N HIS A 253 12.39 6.31 -1.92
CA HIS A 253 12.15 7.07 -0.70
C HIS A 253 13.39 7.06 0.21
N PRO A 254 13.70 8.19 0.89
CA PRO A 254 13.29 9.55 0.57
C PRO A 254 13.88 9.97 -0.77
N PHE A 255 13.44 11.09 -1.34
CA PHE A 255 14.04 11.57 -2.59
C PHE A 255 15.53 11.90 -2.39
N ASP A 256 16.36 11.21 -3.16
CA ASP A 256 17.82 11.35 -3.20
C ASP A 256 18.25 11.17 -4.67
N SER A 257 18.82 12.22 -5.26
CA SER A 257 19.12 12.24 -6.70
C SER A 257 20.17 11.21 -7.10
N GLU A 258 21.17 10.97 -6.24
CA GLU A 258 22.24 9.98 -6.53
C GLU A 258 21.70 8.56 -6.48
N VAL A 259 20.91 8.25 -5.43
CA VAL A 259 20.26 6.93 -5.30
C VAL A 259 19.24 6.72 -6.42
N MET A 260 18.53 7.78 -6.84
CA MET A 260 17.57 7.70 -7.95
C MET A 260 18.27 7.38 -9.27
N GLU A 261 19.38 8.04 -9.57
CA GLU A 261 20.17 7.78 -10.77
C GLU A 261 20.72 6.35 -10.78
N GLN A 262 21.29 5.90 -9.66
CA GLN A 262 21.77 4.52 -9.51
C GLN A 262 20.64 3.51 -9.73
N GLN A 263 19.46 3.78 -9.19
CA GLN A 263 18.28 2.93 -9.32
C GLN A 263 17.79 2.85 -10.78
N ILE A 264 17.74 3.97 -11.49
CA ILE A 264 17.35 4.03 -12.90
C ILE A 264 18.34 3.24 -13.75
N ASN A 265 19.65 3.43 -13.53
CA ASN A 265 20.70 2.74 -14.28
C ASN A 265 20.66 1.23 -14.03
N SER A 266 20.47 0.79 -12.78
CA SER A 266 20.36 -0.63 -12.45
C SER A 266 19.10 -1.27 -13.02
N ASN A 267 17.99 -0.55 -13.07
CA ASN A 267 16.74 -1.05 -13.66
C ASN A 267 16.80 -1.16 -15.19
N SER A 268 17.58 -0.30 -15.84
CA SER A 268 17.81 -0.37 -17.30
C SER A 268 18.62 -1.60 -17.72
N ALA A 269 19.44 -2.15 -16.83
CA ALA A 269 20.23 -3.36 -17.06
C ALA A 269 19.44 -4.68 -16.89
N ILE A 270 18.19 -4.61 -16.42
CA ILE A 270 17.31 -5.79 -16.15
C ILE A 270 16.43 -6.13 -17.39
N ARG A 271 16.70 -5.57 -18.55
CA ARG A 271 15.96 -5.86 -19.80
C ARG A 271 16.38 -7.17 -20.45
#